data_e19b7316defc73f528b49b733b0a00b8
#
_entry.id   e19b7316defc73f528b49b733b0a00b8
#
_cell.length_a   1.000
_cell.length_b   1.000
_cell.length_c   1.000
_cell.angle_alpha   90.00
_cell.angle_beta   90.00
_cell.angle_gamma   90.00
#
_symmetry.space_group_name_H-M   'P 1'
#
loop_
_entity.id
_entity.type
_entity.pdbx_description
1 polymer ?
#
loop_
_entity_poly.entity_id
_entity_poly.type
_entity_poly.pdbx_seq_one_letter_code
_entity_poly.pdbx_strand_id
1 'polypeptide(L)'
;PSTSSAASDVYKRQVIWGKNEVIAAVYGPMEAHPRKIQRQDRAVLDVRYNMAPFSTSDRIRPGFNRRSREISKVTAEALESVVLLELYPRSKIRVEIEIICAEAGTRCAGITAASVALAHAGIPMTDLVVSVASGKVNDIVVCDLNKEEDNYGEADLPMGILPNTGELVFLQMDGDLSQEEFKTAWDYNMEAASKIHEEMARALKGGDA
;
A
#
# COMPACT_ATOMS: atom_id res chain seq x y z
N PRO A 1 -15.14 25.30 29.59
CA PRO A 1 -14.26 24.96 28.50
C PRO A 1 -13.86 23.51 28.65
N SER A 2 -14.56 22.63 27.94
CA SER A 2 -14.28 21.23 27.92
C SER A 2 -12.96 21.04 27.16
N THR A 3 -11.92 20.63 27.85
CA THR A 3 -10.77 20.02 27.23
C THR A 3 -11.25 18.76 26.54
N SER A 4 -11.52 18.85 25.25
CA SER A 4 -11.65 17.72 24.39
C SER A 4 -10.31 16.96 24.51
N SER A 5 -10.32 15.85 25.22
CA SER A 5 -9.27 14.87 25.08
C SER A 5 -9.27 14.48 23.61
N ALA A 6 -8.22 14.83 22.90
CA ALA A 6 -7.97 14.32 21.58
C ALA A 6 -7.85 12.80 21.72
N ALA A 7 -8.98 12.11 21.69
CA ALA A 7 -9.00 10.72 21.34
C ALA A 7 -8.30 10.67 19.98
N SER A 8 -7.19 9.98 19.91
CA SER A 8 -6.49 9.78 18.64
C SER A 8 -7.47 9.07 17.72
N ASP A 9 -8.06 9.83 16.79
CA ASP A 9 -8.97 9.26 15.81
C ASP A 9 -8.15 8.26 15.00
N VAL A 10 -8.51 7.00 15.14
CA VAL A 10 -7.90 5.89 14.39
C VAL A 10 -8.84 5.57 13.25
N TYR A 11 -8.41 5.89 12.06
CA TYR A 11 -9.16 5.57 10.84
C TYR A 11 -8.67 4.25 10.30
N LYS A 12 -9.58 3.29 10.13
CA LYS A 12 -9.28 1.93 9.67
C LYS A 12 -10.00 1.64 8.36
N ARG A 13 -9.31 0.95 7.46
CA ARG A 13 -9.90 0.34 6.28
C ARG A 13 -9.39 -1.09 6.14
N GLN A 14 -10.29 -1.95 5.69
CA GLN A 14 -10.02 -3.33 5.34
C GLN A 14 -10.10 -3.47 3.84
N VAL A 15 -9.14 -4.18 3.28
CA VAL A 15 -9.13 -4.57 1.87
C VAL A 15 -9.10 -6.08 1.80
N ILE A 16 -10.08 -6.65 1.10
CA ILE A 16 -10.12 -8.06 0.74
C ILE A 16 -9.79 -8.15 -0.74
N TRP A 17 -8.73 -8.84 -1.07
CA TRP A 17 -8.24 -9.01 -2.42
C TRP A 17 -7.94 -10.48 -2.69
N GLY A 18 -8.86 -11.16 -3.35
CA GLY A 18 -8.84 -12.61 -3.45
C GLY A 18 -8.87 -13.24 -2.06
N LYS A 19 -7.79 -13.96 -1.71
CA LYS A 19 -7.61 -14.54 -0.36
C LYS A 19 -6.75 -13.66 0.56
N ASN A 20 -6.26 -12.53 0.07
CA ASN A 20 -5.55 -11.57 0.91
C ASN A 20 -6.55 -10.76 1.74
N GLU A 21 -6.29 -10.63 3.02
CA GLU A 21 -7.03 -9.75 3.92
C GLU A 21 -6.05 -8.81 4.61
N VAL A 22 -6.25 -7.51 4.40
CA VAL A 22 -5.36 -6.44 4.86
C VAL A 22 -6.16 -5.41 5.63
N ILE A 23 -5.66 -5.04 6.79
CA ILE A 23 -6.18 -3.92 7.57
C ILE A 23 -5.13 -2.80 7.57
N ALA A 24 -5.52 -1.61 7.13
CA ALA A 24 -4.71 -0.41 7.24
C ALA A 24 -5.34 0.55 8.25
N ALA A 25 -4.54 1.04 9.18
CA ALA A 25 -4.95 2.00 10.19
C ALA A 25 -4.06 3.25 10.15
N VAL A 26 -4.70 4.43 10.18
CA VAL A 26 -4.02 5.73 10.15
C VAL A 26 -4.20 6.41 11.50
N TYR A 27 -3.09 6.89 12.07
CA TYR A 27 -3.02 7.62 13.32
C TYR A 27 -2.42 8.99 13.08
N GLY A 28 -3.12 10.01 13.54
CA GLY A 28 -2.62 11.39 13.46
C GLY A 28 -3.42 12.28 12.50
N PRO A 29 -2.89 13.49 12.21
CA PRO A 29 -1.56 14.01 12.58
C PRO A 29 -1.38 14.17 14.10
N MET A 30 -0.22 13.72 14.62
CA MET A 30 0.15 13.80 16.04
C MET A 30 1.53 14.44 16.20
N GLU A 31 1.90 14.86 17.40
CA GLU A 31 3.25 15.39 17.66
C GLU A 31 4.31 14.31 17.35
N ALA A 32 5.32 14.68 16.58
CA ALA A 32 6.38 13.74 16.22
C ALA A 32 7.34 13.52 17.40
N HIS A 33 7.42 12.28 17.88
CA HIS A 33 8.37 11.83 18.88
C HIS A 33 9.28 10.74 18.31
N PRO A 34 10.57 10.74 18.68
CA PRO A 34 11.33 11.73 19.46
C PRO A 34 11.53 13.04 18.67
N ARG A 35 11.76 14.16 19.33
CA ARG A 35 11.89 15.49 18.69
C ARG A 35 12.93 15.53 17.55
N LYS A 36 13.95 14.69 17.57
CA LYS A 36 14.98 14.59 16.53
C LYS A 36 14.45 14.19 15.14
N ILE A 37 13.26 13.57 15.06
CA ILE A 37 12.64 13.18 13.76
C ILE A 37 11.72 14.29 13.23
N GLN A 38 11.41 15.31 14.02
CA GLN A 38 10.57 16.41 13.58
C GLN A 38 11.21 17.15 12.42
N ARG A 39 10.40 17.40 11.38
CA ARG A 39 10.73 18.32 10.29
C ARG A 39 9.95 19.61 10.49
N GLN A 40 10.60 20.75 10.26
CA GLN A 40 9.96 22.04 10.48
C GLN A 40 9.01 22.46 9.35
N ASP A 41 9.23 21.89 8.18
CA ASP A 41 8.57 22.20 6.92
C ASP A 41 7.40 21.25 6.59
N ARG A 42 7.38 20.03 7.16
CA ARG A 42 6.39 19.00 6.84
C ARG A 42 6.19 17.98 7.95
N ALA A 43 5.16 17.15 7.79
CA ALA A 43 4.99 15.95 8.61
C ALA A 43 6.02 14.86 8.25
N VAL A 44 6.20 13.93 9.19
CA VAL A 44 6.89 12.66 8.96
C VAL A 44 5.85 11.57 8.75
N LEU A 45 5.92 10.88 7.62
CA LEU A 45 5.10 9.70 7.37
C LEU A 45 5.85 8.46 7.89
N ASP A 46 5.27 7.76 8.87
CA ASP A 46 5.81 6.55 9.49
C ASP A 46 4.93 5.36 9.10
N VAL A 47 5.36 4.61 8.11
CA VAL A 47 4.63 3.44 7.63
C VAL A 47 5.21 2.17 8.22
N ARG A 48 4.35 1.29 8.69
CA ARG A 48 4.71 -0.03 9.20
C ARG A 48 3.88 -1.10 8.52
N TYR A 49 4.55 -2.00 7.88
CA TYR A 49 3.97 -3.20 7.31
C TYR A 49 4.31 -4.39 8.19
N ASN A 50 3.32 -5.15 8.57
CA ASN A 50 3.47 -6.35 9.36
C ASN A 50 2.59 -7.48 8.83
N MET A 51 3.04 -8.71 8.98
CA MET A 51 2.25 -9.90 8.70
C MET A 51 1.93 -10.59 10.02
N ALA A 52 0.63 -10.82 10.26
CA ALA A 52 0.22 -11.57 11.44
C ALA A 52 0.86 -12.97 11.45
N PRO A 53 1.28 -13.49 12.60
CA PRO A 53 1.92 -14.81 12.67
C PRO A 53 1.11 -15.95 12.08
N PHE A 54 -0.21 -15.79 12.01
CA PHE A 54 -1.18 -16.76 11.48
C PHE A 54 -1.65 -16.44 10.05
N SER A 55 -1.09 -15.38 9.43
CA SER A 55 -1.53 -14.93 8.10
C SER A 55 -1.23 -15.91 6.97
N THR A 56 -0.28 -16.81 7.18
CA THR A 56 0.11 -17.87 6.24
C THR A 56 -0.12 -19.24 6.87
N SER A 57 -0.22 -20.29 6.03
CA SER A 57 -0.31 -21.69 6.48
C SER A 57 0.89 -22.08 7.36
N ASP A 58 2.07 -21.61 7.00
CA ASP A 58 3.30 -21.77 7.79
C ASP A 58 3.44 -20.57 8.72
N ARG A 59 3.41 -20.81 10.03
CA ARG A 59 3.46 -19.75 11.02
C ARG A 59 4.70 -18.88 10.88
N ILE A 60 4.50 -17.57 10.70
CA ILE A 60 5.57 -16.58 10.60
C ILE A 60 6.00 -16.16 12.01
N ARG A 61 7.32 -15.93 12.20
CA ARG A 61 7.82 -15.34 13.44
C ARG A 61 7.29 -13.91 13.58
N PRO A 62 6.74 -13.54 14.76
CA PRO A 62 6.29 -12.19 15.01
C PRO A 62 7.45 -11.19 14.99
N GLY A 63 7.17 -9.97 14.54
CA GLY A 63 8.11 -8.85 14.56
C GLY A 63 8.63 -8.45 13.17
N PHE A 64 9.37 -7.35 13.16
CA PHE A 64 9.88 -6.77 11.92
C PHE A 64 11.06 -7.57 11.37
N ASN A 65 10.88 -8.14 10.20
CA ASN A 65 11.90 -8.81 9.43
C ASN A 65 12.42 -7.90 8.28
N ARG A 66 13.38 -8.40 7.47
CA ARG A 66 13.94 -7.67 6.34
C ARG A 66 12.86 -7.28 5.31
N ARG A 67 11.95 -8.19 4.98
CA ARG A 67 10.83 -7.97 4.05
C ARG A 67 9.88 -6.88 4.56
N SER A 68 9.48 -6.94 5.84
CA SER A 68 8.61 -5.93 6.43
C SER A 68 9.21 -4.52 6.37
N ARG A 69 10.51 -4.41 6.62
CA ARG A 69 11.22 -3.12 6.55
C ARG A 69 11.29 -2.57 5.14
N GLU A 70 11.59 -3.42 4.18
CA GLU A 70 11.66 -3.07 2.77
C GLU A 70 10.29 -2.59 2.27
N ILE A 71 9.23 -3.37 2.51
CA ILE A 71 7.87 -3.00 2.09
C ILE A 71 7.41 -1.71 2.80
N SER A 72 7.69 -1.57 4.10
CA SER A 72 7.38 -0.32 4.84
C SER A 72 8.04 0.90 4.21
N LYS A 73 9.32 0.78 3.80
CA LYS A 73 10.07 1.85 3.17
C LYS A 73 9.49 2.21 1.80
N VAL A 74 9.30 1.23 0.93
CA VAL A 74 8.74 1.44 -0.42
C VAL A 74 7.34 2.06 -0.34
N THR A 75 6.51 1.57 0.58
CA THR A 75 5.17 2.13 0.81
C THR A 75 5.23 3.57 1.29
N ALA A 76 6.15 3.89 2.22
CA ALA A 76 6.32 5.26 2.68
C ALA A 76 6.73 6.20 1.53
N GLU A 77 7.73 5.82 0.73
CA GLU A 77 8.20 6.60 -0.42
C GLU A 77 7.09 6.81 -1.45
N ALA A 78 6.31 5.77 -1.77
CA ALA A 78 5.18 5.88 -2.68
C ALA A 78 4.08 6.83 -2.16
N LEU A 79 3.72 6.74 -0.88
CA LEU A 79 2.70 7.59 -0.27
C LEU A 79 3.20 9.03 -0.02
N GLU A 80 4.49 9.22 0.30
CA GLU A 80 5.09 10.55 0.45
C GLU A 80 5.03 11.37 -0.84
N SER A 81 4.98 10.74 -2.01
CA SER A 81 4.89 11.44 -3.30
C SER A 81 3.51 12.07 -3.54
N VAL A 82 2.47 11.60 -2.85
CA VAL A 82 1.08 12.04 -3.06
C VAL A 82 0.46 12.74 -1.86
N VAL A 83 0.94 12.47 -0.64
CA VAL A 83 0.40 13.11 0.57
C VAL A 83 0.96 14.51 0.74
N LEU A 84 0.08 15.49 0.97
CA LEU A 84 0.47 16.89 1.20
C LEU A 84 0.99 17.08 2.63
N LEU A 85 2.19 16.53 2.88
CA LEU A 85 2.83 16.51 4.22
C LEU A 85 3.17 17.91 4.75
N GLU A 86 3.38 18.88 3.88
CA GLU A 86 3.69 20.28 4.19
C GLU A 86 2.55 20.99 4.91
N LEU A 87 1.34 20.46 4.84
CA LEU A 87 0.20 21.01 5.60
C LEU A 87 0.28 20.71 7.12
N TYR A 88 1.17 19.79 7.51
CA TYR A 88 1.29 19.32 8.89
C TYR A 88 2.73 19.42 9.42
N PRO A 89 3.33 20.63 9.51
CA PRO A 89 4.70 20.79 9.99
C PRO A 89 4.84 20.27 11.43
N ARG A 90 6.02 19.72 11.75
CA ARG A 90 6.39 19.16 13.05
C ARG A 90 5.56 18.00 13.54
N SER A 91 4.64 17.50 12.73
CA SER A 91 3.79 16.39 13.08
C SER A 91 4.28 15.07 12.48
N LYS A 92 3.61 14.01 12.86
CA LYS A 92 3.80 12.65 12.39
C LYS A 92 2.45 12.04 12.05
N ILE A 93 2.39 11.41 10.89
CA ILE A 93 1.26 10.56 10.48
C ILE A 93 1.79 9.13 10.48
N ARG A 94 1.14 8.24 11.21
CA ARG A 94 1.51 6.83 11.24
C ARG A 94 0.49 6.00 10.49
N VAL A 95 0.98 5.12 9.63
CA VAL A 95 0.17 4.14 8.91
C VAL A 95 0.64 2.74 9.31
N GLU A 96 -0.24 1.98 9.94
CA GLU A 96 -0.02 0.58 10.31
C GLU A 96 -0.77 -0.31 9.31
N ILE A 97 -0.06 -1.21 8.67
CA ILE A 97 -0.60 -2.17 7.70
C ILE A 97 -0.41 -3.56 8.28
N GLU A 98 -1.51 -4.23 8.57
CA GLU A 98 -1.53 -5.59 9.11
C GLU A 98 -2.13 -6.54 8.10
N ILE A 99 -1.36 -7.54 7.69
CA ILE A 99 -1.82 -8.62 6.83
C ILE A 99 -2.40 -9.72 7.71
N ILE A 100 -3.70 -9.93 7.61
CA ILE A 100 -4.45 -10.91 8.40
C ILE A 100 -4.46 -12.26 7.70
N CYS A 101 -4.68 -12.26 6.38
CA CYS A 101 -4.56 -13.44 5.54
C CYS A 101 -3.68 -13.11 4.34
N ALA A 102 -2.72 -13.98 4.05
CA ALA A 102 -1.73 -13.77 3.00
C ALA A 102 -1.67 -14.93 2.02
N GLU A 103 -1.86 -14.63 0.75
CA GLU A 103 -1.57 -15.53 -0.35
C GLU A 103 -0.38 -14.98 -1.14
N ALA A 104 -0.61 -14.26 -2.22
CA ALA A 104 0.42 -13.53 -2.98
C ALA A 104 0.00 -12.06 -3.14
N GLY A 105 0.88 -11.19 -3.62
CA GLY A 105 0.55 -9.78 -3.87
C GLY A 105 0.27 -8.93 -2.60
N THR A 106 0.65 -9.40 -1.40
CA THR A 106 0.37 -8.69 -0.13
C THR A 106 0.98 -7.28 -0.07
N ARG A 107 2.06 -7.02 -0.82
CA ARG A 107 2.65 -5.70 -0.99
C ARG A 107 1.65 -4.76 -1.68
N CYS A 108 1.11 -5.17 -2.81
CA CYS A 108 0.16 -4.39 -3.59
C CYS A 108 -1.13 -4.10 -2.81
N ALA A 109 -1.69 -5.13 -2.19
CA ALA A 109 -2.87 -4.99 -1.33
C ALA A 109 -2.60 -4.06 -0.14
N GLY A 110 -1.41 -4.13 0.48
CA GLY A 110 -1.00 -3.29 1.60
C GLY A 110 -0.87 -1.81 1.22
N ILE A 111 -0.25 -1.49 0.09
CA ILE A 111 -0.10 -0.12 -0.40
C ILE A 111 -1.47 0.47 -0.75
N THR A 112 -2.29 -0.28 -1.46
CA THR A 112 -3.66 0.14 -1.83
C THR A 112 -4.52 0.38 -0.59
N ALA A 113 -4.47 -0.51 0.41
CA ALA A 113 -5.18 -0.35 1.68
C ALA A 113 -4.72 0.91 2.44
N ALA A 114 -3.42 1.17 2.49
CA ALA A 114 -2.85 2.35 3.13
C ALA A 114 -3.30 3.65 2.45
N SER A 115 -3.34 3.68 1.11
CA SER A 115 -3.82 4.81 0.32
C SER A 115 -5.29 5.12 0.63
N VAL A 116 -6.16 4.11 0.63
CA VAL A 116 -7.58 4.29 0.98
C VAL A 116 -7.76 4.75 2.43
N ALA A 117 -6.96 4.18 3.36
CA ALA A 117 -7.04 4.55 4.77
C ALA A 117 -6.63 6.01 5.01
N LEU A 118 -5.60 6.52 4.32
CA LEU A 118 -5.19 7.93 4.38
C LEU A 118 -6.27 8.86 3.85
N ALA A 119 -6.85 8.55 2.70
CA ALA A 119 -7.95 9.32 2.13
C ALA A 119 -9.18 9.32 3.05
N HIS A 120 -9.54 8.17 3.63
CA HIS A 120 -10.62 8.05 4.60
C HIS A 120 -10.36 8.82 5.90
N ALA A 121 -9.11 8.93 6.32
CA ALA A 121 -8.71 9.73 7.47
C ALA A 121 -8.79 11.25 7.20
N GLY A 122 -9.13 11.65 5.97
CA GLY A 122 -9.17 13.07 5.58
C GLY A 122 -7.78 13.70 5.43
N ILE A 123 -6.74 12.90 5.28
CA ILE A 123 -5.39 13.39 4.98
C ILE A 123 -5.37 13.86 3.52
N PRO A 124 -5.04 15.13 3.24
CA PRO A 124 -5.01 15.66 1.88
C PRO A 124 -3.96 14.95 1.03
N MET A 125 -4.39 14.49 -0.14
CA MET A 125 -3.57 13.78 -1.12
C MET A 125 -3.83 14.34 -2.52
N THR A 126 -2.84 14.32 -3.37
CA THR A 126 -2.98 14.73 -4.78
C THR A 126 -3.70 13.67 -5.61
N ASP A 127 -3.48 12.39 -5.30
CA ASP A 127 -4.10 11.24 -5.95
C ASP A 127 -4.11 10.03 -5.02
N LEU A 128 -4.87 8.99 -5.35
CA LEU A 128 -4.80 7.67 -4.71
C LEU A 128 -3.67 6.86 -5.35
N VAL A 129 -2.90 6.17 -4.52
CA VAL A 129 -1.93 5.20 -5.00
C VAL A 129 -2.61 3.84 -5.13
N VAL A 130 -2.59 3.28 -6.32
CA VAL A 130 -3.01 1.91 -6.59
C VAL A 130 -1.79 1.07 -6.89
N SER A 131 -1.67 -0.07 -6.25
CA SER A 131 -0.58 -1.00 -6.52
C SER A 131 -1.12 -2.32 -7.04
N VAL A 132 -0.50 -2.81 -8.09
CA VAL A 132 -0.86 -4.03 -8.81
C VAL A 132 0.43 -4.75 -9.22
N ALA A 133 0.38 -6.06 -9.35
CA ALA A 133 1.47 -6.86 -9.89
C ALA A 133 1.00 -7.71 -11.07
N SER A 134 1.79 -7.75 -12.11
CA SER A 134 1.72 -8.75 -13.16
C SER A 134 3.00 -9.58 -13.15
N GLY A 135 2.94 -10.76 -13.69
CA GLY A 135 4.12 -11.61 -13.78
C GLY A 135 4.05 -12.57 -14.95
N LYS A 136 5.01 -13.48 -15.02
CA LYS A 136 5.14 -14.47 -16.08
C LYS A 136 5.13 -15.88 -15.50
N VAL A 137 4.27 -16.73 -16.05
CA VAL A 137 4.15 -18.15 -15.65
C VAL A 137 3.99 -18.99 -16.91
N ASN A 138 4.90 -19.95 -17.11
CA ASN A 138 4.92 -20.81 -18.30
C ASN A 138 4.87 -20.01 -19.61
N ASP A 139 5.74 -19.00 -19.75
CA ASP A 139 5.80 -18.09 -20.90
C ASP A 139 4.52 -17.26 -21.16
N ILE A 140 3.59 -17.22 -20.22
CA ILE A 140 2.35 -16.43 -20.32
C ILE A 140 2.41 -15.29 -19.30
N VAL A 141 2.15 -14.07 -19.77
CA VAL A 141 2.01 -12.90 -18.89
C VAL A 141 0.61 -12.92 -18.26
N VAL A 142 0.56 -12.84 -16.94
CA VAL A 142 -0.67 -12.86 -16.15
C VAL A 142 -0.69 -11.67 -15.19
N CYS A 143 -1.88 -11.23 -14.80
CA CYS A 143 -2.07 -10.18 -13.82
C CYS A 143 -2.64 -10.77 -12.53
N ASP A 144 -2.15 -10.27 -11.38
CA ASP A 144 -2.57 -10.69 -10.04
C ASP A 144 -2.25 -12.17 -9.75
N LEU A 145 -0.95 -12.44 -9.61
CA LEU A 145 -0.41 -13.78 -9.35
C LEU A 145 -0.97 -14.38 -8.06
N ASN A 146 -1.40 -15.63 -8.11
CA ASN A 146 -1.68 -16.42 -6.91
C ASN A 146 -0.39 -16.98 -6.29
N LYS A 147 -0.48 -17.62 -5.11
CA LYS A 147 0.69 -18.11 -4.37
C LYS A 147 1.52 -19.13 -5.15
N GLU A 148 0.89 -19.99 -5.94
CA GLU A 148 1.60 -21.00 -6.73
C GLU A 148 2.29 -20.31 -7.91
N GLU A 149 1.62 -19.40 -8.57
CA GLU A 149 2.16 -18.60 -9.67
C GLU A 149 3.31 -17.68 -9.22
N ASP A 150 3.21 -17.06 -8.05
CA ASP A 150 4.28 -16.23 -7.44
C ASP A 150 5.51 -17.07 -7.06
N ASN A 151 5.31 -18.29 -6.54
CA ASN A 151 6.41 -19.15 -6.13
C ASN A 151 7.13 -19.86 -7.29
N TYR A 152 6.45 -20.18 -8.36
CA TYR A 152 6.97 -20.93 -9.51
C TYR A 152 7.04 -20.09 -10.78
N GLY A 153 6.60 -18.84 -10.73
CA GLY A 153 6.66 -17.90 -11.83
C GLY A 153 8.08 -17.53 -12.22
N GLU A 154 8.23 -17.07 -13.44
CA GLU A 154 9.50 -16.68 -14.04
C GLU A 154 9.83 -15.21 -13.77
N ALA A 155 8.81 -14.39 -13.55
CA ALA A 155 8.96 -12.97 -13.24
C ALA A 155 7.75 -12.42 -12.46
N ASP A 156 8.00 -11.39 -11.64
CA ASP A 156 7.02 -10.58 -10.92
C ASP A 156 7.32 -9.09 -11.14
N LEU A 157 6.29 -8.31 -11.47
CA LEU A 157 6.36 -6.89 -11.81
C LEU A 157 5.35 -6.08 -10.97
N PRO A 158 5.58 -5.88 -9.66
CA PRO A 158 4.75 -5.01 -8.86
C PRO A 158 5.00 -3.53 -9.20
N MET A 159 3.91 -2.79 -9.40
CA MET A 159 3.90 -1.37 -9.74
C MET A 159 2.99 -0.60 -8.79
N GLY A 160 3.34 0.66 -8.51
CA GLY A 160 2.46 1.64 -7.88
C GLY A 160 2.16 2.77 -8.85
N ILE A 161 0.90 3.03 -9.07
CA ILE A 161 0.39 3.89 -10.15
C ILE A 161 -0.52 4.96 -9.55
N LEU A 162 -0.47 6.16 -10.10
CA LEU A 162 -1.43 7.23 -9.87
C LEU A 162 -2.46 7.21 -11.02
N PRO A 163 -3.67 6.71 -10.80
CA PRO A 163 -4.59 6.42 -11.90
C PRO A 163 -5.05 7.64 -12.68
N ASN A 164 -5.13 8.83 -12.03
CA ASN A 164 -5.57 10.05 -12.70
C ASN A 164 -4.51 10.66 -13.64
N THR A 165 -3.22 10.48 -13.31
CA THR A 165 -2.11 11.03 -14.10
C THR A 165 -1.40 9.97 -14.94
N GLY A 166 -1.53 8.70 -14.59
CA GLY A 166 -0.77 7.60 -15.17
C GLY A 166 0.69 7.54 -14.72
N GLU A 167 1.06 8.35 -13.73
CA GLU A 167 2.43 8.39 -13.20
C GLU A 167 2.74 7.18 -12.34
N LEU A 168 4.00 6.75 -12.39
CA LEU A 168 4.54 5.69 -11.56
C LEU A 168 5.14 6.27 -10.28
N VAL A 169 4.77 5.69 -9.13
CA VAL A 169 5.35 6.03 -7.83
C VAL A 169 6.37 4.99 -7.36
N PHE A 170 6.25 3.77 -7.83
CA PHE A 170 7.29 2.75 -7.70
C PHE A 170 7.16 1.68 -8.78
N LEU A 171 8.28 1.04 -9.09
CA LEU A 171 8.38 -0.13 -9.95
C LEU A 171 9.43 -1.06 -9.37
N GLN A 172 9.09 -2.32 -9.26
CA GLN A 172 10.05 -3.38 -8.98
C GLN A 172 9.87 -4.47 -10.02
N MET A 173 10.93 -5.20 -10.29
CA MET A 173 10.90 -6.38 -11.16
C MET A 173 11.82 -7.41 -10.55
N ASP A 174 11.31 -8.61 -10.44
CA ASP A 174 12.08 -9.80 -10.12
C ASP A 174 11.89 -10.82 -11.25
N GLY A 175 12.96 -11.48 -11.66
CA GLY A 175 12.95 -12.41 -12.80
C GLY A 175 13.27 -11.75 -14.13
N ASP A 176 12.91 -12.42 -15.24
CA ASP A 176 13.27 -12.03 -16.61
C ASP A 176 12.03 -11.91 -17.50
N LEU A 177 11.88 -10.72 -18.10
CA LEU A 177 10.85 -10.39 -19.07
C LEU A 177 11.47 -9.82 -20.33
N SER A 178 11.08 -10.32 -21.48
CA SER A 178 11.39 -9.67 -22.75
C SER A 178 10.71 -8.30 -22.84
N GLN A 179 11.14 -7.46 -23.76
CA GLN A 179 10.56 -6.13 -23.96
C GLN A 179 9.05 -6.19 -24.29
N GLU A 180 8.63 -7.20 -25.05
CA GLU A 180 7.22 -7.39 -25.44
C GLU A 180 6.39 -7.87 -24.23
N GLU A 181 6.90 -8.81 -23.45
CA GLU A 181 6.26 -9.30 -22.24
C GLU A 181 6.16 -8.18 -21.17
N PHE A 182 7.22 -7.40 -20.99
CA PHE A 182 7.19 -6.25 -20.09
C PHE A 182 6.11 -5.25 -20.50
N LYS A 183 6.00 -4.95 -21.79
CA LYS A 183 4.94 -4.05 -22.29
C LYS A 183 3.55 -4.62 -22.01
N THR A 184 3.35 -5.92 -22.23
CA THR A 184 2.07 -6.59 -21.97
C THR A 184 1.75 -6.56 -20.45
N ALA A 185 2.72 -6.85 -19.59
CA ALA A 185 2.57 -6.78 -18.14
C ALA A 185 2.24 -5.36 -17.67
N TRP A 186 2.89 -4.36 -18.26
CA TRP A 186 2.61 -2.96 -18.02
C TRP A 186 1.16 -2.59 -18.37
N ASP A 187 0.72 -2.96 -19.57
CA ASP A 187 -0.63 -2.65 -20.04
C ASP A 187 -1.70 -3.31 -19.14
N TYR A 188 -1.46 -4.55 -18.68
CA TYR A 188 -2.32 -5.23 -17.72
C TYR A 188 -2.37 -4.53 -16.37
N ASN A 189 -1.22 -4.10 -15.85
CA ASN A 189 -1.17 -3.36 -14.59
C ASN A 189 -1.92 -2.03 -14.69
N MET A 190 -1.80 -1.30 -15.81
CA MET A 190 -2.52 -0.03 -16.00
C MET A 190 -4.04 -0.24 -16.07
N GLU A 191 -4.50 -1.28 -16.76
CA GLU A 191 -5.93 -1.61 -16.85
C GLU A 191 -6.48 -2.04 -15.48
N ALA A 192 -5.76 -2.90 -14.78
CA ALA A 192 -6.16 -3.35 -13.45
C ALA A 192 -6.17 -2.20 -12.43
N ALA A 193 -5.17 -1.31 -12.47
CA ALA A 193 -5.13 -0.14 -11.59
C ALA A 193 -6.34 0.79 -11.78
N SER A 194 -6.79 0.97 -13.01
CA SER A 194 -8.00 1.76 -13.30
C SER A 194 -9.25 1.15 -12.64
N LYS A 195 -9.42 -0.16 -12.78
CA LYS A 195 -10.56 -0.89 -12.17
C LYS A 195 -10.53 -0.81 -10.64
N ILE A 196 -9.36 -1.01 -10.05
CA ILE A 196 -9.19 -0.93 -8.59
C ILE A 196 -9.46 0.49 -8.09
N HIS A 197 -8.99 1.51 -8.81
CA HIS A 197 -9.26 2.91 -8.47
C HIS A 197 -10.76 3.23 -8.42
N GLU A 198 -11.54 2.70 -9.36
CA GLU A 198 -13.00 2.86 -9.35
C GLU A 198 -13.62 2.28 -8.08
N GLU A 199 -13.18 1.09 -7.64
CA GLU A 199 -13.64 0.46 -6.41
C GLU A 199 -13.22 1.27 -5.17
N MET A 200 -11.97 1.74 -5.11
CA MET A 200 -11.48 2.60 -4.04
C MET A 200 -12.33 3.87 -3.93
N ALA A 201 -12.58 4.53 -5.07
CA ALA A 201 -13.38 5.75 -5.13
C ALA A 201 -14.84 5.50 -4.71
N ARG A 202 -15.42 4.35 -5.08
CA ARG A 202 -16.77 3.93 -4.66
C ARG A 202 -16.82 3.74 -3.16
N ALA A 203 -15.86 3.00 -2.59
CA ALA A 203 -15.78 2.75 -1.15
C ALA A 203 -15.60 4.03 -0.32
N LEU A 204 -14.82 5.01 -0.83
CA LEU A 204 -14.62 6.30 -0.18
C LEU A 204 -15.88 7.20 -0.22
N LYS A 205 -16.69 7.09 -1.26
CA LYS A 205 -17.95 7.84 -1.39
C LYS A 205 -19.11 7.27 -0.56
N GLY A 206 -18.86 6.21 0.21
CA GLY A 206 -19.88 5.59 1.07
C GLY A 206 -20.81 4.62 0.32
N GLY A 207 -20.41 4.16 -0.85
CA GLY A 207 -21.05 3.01 -1.49
C GLY A 207 -20.72 1.75 -0.67
N ASP A 208 -21.74 0.99 -0.27
CA ASP A 208 -21.56 -0.32 0.36
C ASP A 208 -20.75 -1.22 -0.61
N ALA A 209 -19.67 -1.79 -0.08
CA ALA A 209 -18.91 -2.83 -0.76
C ALA A 209 -19.58 -4.17 -0.56
#